data_0c5cc1eeeb313501ff4d37e7bee85e6e
#
_entry.id   0c5cc1eeeb313501ff4d37e7bee85e6e
#
_cell.length_a   1.000
_cell.length_b   1.000
_cell.length_c   1.000
_cell.angle_alpha   90.00
_cell.angle_beta   90.00
_cell.angle_gamma   90.00
#
_symmetry.space_group_name_H-M   'P 1'
#
loop_
_entity.id
_entity.type
_entity.pdbx_description
1 polymer ?
#
loop_
_entity_poly.entity_id
_entity_poly.type
_entity_poly.pdbx_seq_one_letter_code
_entity_poly.pdbx_strand_id
1 'polypeptide(L)'
;AIRRIQDDAEDIDSTAHSYDFNDSSAITTPSAVGEVGYDNITFTSGADMDSLAAGEMFVLRIRRNTGSGSDTMTGDMYFYSLVGKET
;
A
#
# COMPACT_ATOMS: atom_id res chain seq x y z
N ALA A 1 -1.75 2.25 1.97
CA ALA A 1 -1.57 3.17 3.10
C ALA A 1 -0.48 2.71 4.04
N ILE A 2 0.22 3.64 4.61
CA ILE A 2 1.24 3.40 5.64
C ILE A 2 0.72 3.95 6.96
N ARG A 3 0.87 3.16 8.01
CA ARG A 3 0.61 3.58 9.39
C ARG A 3 1.87 3.44 10.21
N ARG A 4 2.28 4.53 10.82
CA ARG A 4 3.43 4.60 11.72
C ARG A 4 3.18 3.80 12.99
N ILE A 5 4.20 3.14 13.49
CA ILE A 5 4.24 2.54 14.81
C ILE A 5 5.35 3.25 15.59
N GLN A 6 4.97 4.13 16.51
CA GLN A 6 5.93 4.82 17.37
C GLN A 6 6.41 3.90 18.49
N ASP A 7 7.68 4.05 18.84
CA ASP A 7 8.26 3.32 19.97
C ASP A 7 7.51 3.65 21.27
N ASP A 8 7.09 2.61 21.97
CA ASP A 8 6.41 2.69 23.29
C ASP A 8 5.19 3.64 23.32
N ALA A 9 4.53 3.84 22.19
CA ALA A 9 3.42 4.77 22.09
C ALA A 9 2.19 4.22 21.36
N GLU A 10 2.30 3.07 20.67
CA GLU A 10 1.22 2.51 19.87
C GLU A 10 0.69 1.21 20.47
N ASP A 11 -0.62 1.11 20.55
CA ASP A 11 -1.31 -0.14 20.88
C ASP A 11 -1.67 -0.86 19.56
N ILE A 12 -0.91 -1.87 19.20
CA ILE A 12 -1.11 -2.63 17.95
C ILE A 12 -2.38 -3.49 17.97
N ASP A 13 -2.89 -3.79 19.16
CA ASP A 13 -4.12 -4.57 19.31
C ASP A 13 -5.39 -3.71 19.21
N SER A 14 -5.23 -2.39 19.24
CA SER A 14 -6.37 -1.49 19.11
C SER A 14 -7.03 -1.59 17.75
N THR A 15 -8.35 -1.64 17.73
CA THR A 15 -9.16 -1.58 16.51
C THR A 15 -9.40 -0.15 16.02
N ALA A 16 -9.00 0.84 16.77
CA ALA A 16 -9.25 2.26 16.48
C ALA A 16 -8.19 2.90 15.57
N HIS A 17 -7.34 2.10 14.94
CA HIS A 17 -6.33 2.61 14.02
C HIS A 17 -6.94 2.99 12.67
N SER A 18 -6.54 4.15 12.17
CA SER A 18 -6.94 4.63 10.85
C SER A 18 -5.81 4.46 9.84
N TYR A 19 -6.21 4.39 8.56
CA TYR A 19 -5.34 4.41 7.41
C TYR A 19 -5.84 5.54 6.51
N ASP A 20 -5.53 6.78 6.90
CA ASP A 20 -6.19 7.96 6.36
C ASP A 20 -5.71 8.34 4.95
N PHE A 21 -4.46 8.07 4.65
CA PHE A 21 -3.86 8.44 3.37
C PHE A 21 -3.60 7.21 2.52
N ASN A 22 -4.34 7.09 1.43
CA ASN A 22 -4.24 5.97 0.51
C ASN A 22 -3.70 6.45 -0.84
N ASP A 23 -2.49 6.02 -1.16
CA ASP A 23 -1.96 6.15 -2.51
C ASP A 23 -2.44 5.01 -3.38
N SER A 24 -2.67 5.30 -4.63
CA SER A 24 -3.15 4.32 -5.59
C SER A 24 -2.46 4.46 -6.94
N SER A 25 -2.37 3.35 -7.63
CA SER A 25 -1.91 3.30 -9.00
C SER A 25 -2.83 2.39 -9.81
N ALA A 26 -3.06 2.77 -11.05
CA ALA A 26 -3.77 1.91 -12.00
C ALA A 26 -2.77 0.92 -12.59
N ILE A 27 -2.97 -0.36 -12.29
CA ILE A 27 -2.10 -1.43 -12.76
C ILE A 27 -2.61 -1.93 -14.12
N THR A 28 -1.70 -2.04 -15.09
CA THR A 28 -2.01 -2.64 -16.38
C THR A 28 -1.97 -4.15 -16.25
N THR A 29 -3.03 -4.80 -16.68
CA THR A 29 -3.09 -6.28 -16.74
C THR A 29 -2.02 -6.80 -17.68
N PRO A 30 -1.23 -7.85 -17.29
CA PRO A 30 -0.28 -8.49 -18.18
C PRO A 30 -0.92 -8.95 -19.49
N SER A 31 -0.17 -8.93 -20.58
CA SER A 31 -0.67 -9.19 -21.93
C SER A 31 -0.97 -10.65 -22.21
N ALA A 32 -0.42 -11.57 -21.42
CA ALA A 32 -0.59 -13.01 -21.62
C ALA A 32 -0.70 -13.76 -20.29
N VAL A 33 -1.31 -14.94 -20.34
CA VAL A 33 -1.42 -15.85 -19.20
C VAL A 33 -0.02 -16.26 -18.72
N GLY A 34 0.18 -16.24 -17.42
CA GLY A 34 1.46 -16.62 -16.80
C GLY A 34 2.47 -15.48 -16.69
N GLU A 35 2.20 -14.33 -17.24
CA GLU A 35 3.04 -13.15 -17.07
C GLU A 35 2.74 -12.42 -15.77
N VAL A 36 3.75 -11.79 -15.19
CA VAL A 36 3.65 -10.97 -13.98
C VAL A 36 3.90 -9.52 -14.33
N GLY A 37 2.99 -8.66 -13.92
CA GLY A 37 3.14 -7.21 -14.06
C GLY A 37 3.80 -6.59 -12.84
N TYR A 38 4.57 -5.54 -13.06
CA TYR A 38 5.15 -4.71 -12.02
C TYR A 38 4.51 -3.34 -12.06
N ASP A 39 4.24 -2.79 -10.89
CA ASP A 39 3.80 -1.40 -10.77
C ASP A 39 4.39 -0.76 -9.53
N ASN A 40 4.45 0.56 -9.54
CA ASN A 40 5.02 1.34 -8.45
C ASN A 40 3.95 2.24 -7.84
N ILE A 41 3.94 2.27 -6.51
CA ILE A 41 3.19 3.26 -5.76
C ILE A 41 4.22 4.07 -4.97
N THR A 42 4.20 5.38 -5.14
CA THR A 42 5.12 6.28 -4.46
C THR A 42 4.44 6.95 -3.29
N PHE A 43 5.07 6.86 -2.13
CA PHE A 43 4.66 7.58 -0.94
C PHE A 43 5.57 8.78 -0.73
N THR A 44 4.97 9.94 -0.53
CA THR A 44 5.69 11.18 -0.23
C THR A 44 5.94 11.28 1.28
N SER A 45 7.13 11.67 1.67
CA SER A 45 7.45 11.91 3.08
C SER A 45 6.48 12.92 3.70
N GLY A 46 6.13 12.70 4.96
CA GLY A 46 5.17 13.52 5.71
C GLY A 46 3.85 12.81 5.93
N ALA A 47 2.74 13.51 5.80
CA ALA A 47 1.40 13.01 6.12
C ALA A 47 1.00 11.75 5.32
N ASP A 48 1.46 11.64 4.09
CA ASP A 48 1.23 10.49 3.21
C ASP A 48 1.81 9.17 3.78
N MET A 49 2.85 9.28 4.56
CA MET A 49 3.51 8.18 5.27
C MET A 49 3.21 8.21 6.79
N ASP A 50 2.12 8.81 7.20
CA ASP A 50 1.76 8.99 8.62
C ASP A 50 2.89 9.63 9.44
N SER A 51 3.63 10.53 8.84
CA SER A 51 4.80 11.20 9.44
C SER A 51 5.87 10.24 9.97
N LEU A 52 6.03 9.10 9.31
CA LEU A 52 7.02 8.09 9.65
C LEU A 52 8.43 8.69 9.63
N ALA A 53 9.17 8.49 10.72
CA ALA A 53 10.56 8.91 10.83
C ALA A 53 11.51 7.74 10.58
N ALA A 54 12.75 8.06 10.22
CA ALA A 54 13.78 7.05 10.02
C ALA A 54 13.97 6.19 11.28
N GLY A 55 14.07 4.88 11.09
CA GLY A 55 14.25 3.91 12.19
C GLY A 55 12.97 3.48 12.89
N GLU A 56 11.82 4.07 12.56
CA GLU A 56 10.54 3.65 13.11
C GLU A 56 9.94 2.46 12.34
N MET A 57 9.13 1.67 13.03
CA MET A 57 8.34 0.61 12.42
C MET A 57 7.08 1.18 11.77
N PHE A 58 6.55 0.45 10.81
CA PHE A 58 5.30 0.81 10.15
C PHE A 58 4.50 -0.42 9.73
N VAL A 59 3.20 -0.22 9.54
CA VAL A 59 2.30 -1.19 8.91
C VAL A 59 1.95 -0.68 7.53
N LEU A 60 2.11 -1.53 6.53
CA LEU A 60 1.68 -1.26 5.16
C LEU A 60 0.40 -2.04 4.87
N ARG A 61 -0.63 -1.33 4.46
CA ARG A 61 -1.87 -1.93 3.99
C ARG A 61 -1.96 -1.84 2.47
N ILE A 62 -2.15 -2.98 1.84
CA ILE A 62 -2.34 -3.09 0.40
C ILE A 62 -3.75 -3.62 0.13
N ARG A 63 -4.44 -3.05 -0.85
CA ARG A 63 -5.73 -3.55 -1.29
C ARG A 63 -5.96 -3.25 -2.77
N ARG A 64 -6.79 -4.08 -3.40
CA ARG A 64 -7.39 -3.74 -4.68
C ARG A 64 -8.61 -2.85 -4.42
N ASN A 65 -8.68 -1.71 -5.09
CA ASN A 65 -9.83 -0.81 -4.99
C ASN A 65 -10.85 -1.14 -6.08
N THR A 66 -11.75 -2.06 -5.78
CA THR A 66 -12.80 -2.50 -6.71
C THR A 66 -13.87 -1.44 -6.94
N GLY A 67 -13.96 -0.43 -6.07
CA GLY A 67 -14.87 0.70 -6.24
C GLY A 67 -14.38 1.78 -7.19
N SER A 68 -13.13 1.68 -7.65
CA SER A 68 -12.57 2.63 -8.61
C SER A 68 -13.13 2.40 -10.01
N GLY A 69 -13.46 3.48 -10.72
CA GLY A 69 -13.85 3.40 -12.14
C GLY A 69 -12.72 2.92 -13.06
N SER A 70 -11.49 2.95 -12.58
CA SER A 70 -10.32 2.42 -13.31
C SER A 70 -10.13 0.91 -13.11
N ASP A 71 -10.82 0.30 -12.18
CA ASP A 71 -10.79 -1.16 -11.98
C ASP A 71 -11.77 -1.83 -12.94
N THR A 72 -11.28 -2.17 -14.12
CA THR A 72 -12.05 -2.80 -15.19
C THR A 72 -11.77 -4.29 -15.34
N MET A 73 -10.83 -4.82 -14.55
CA MET A 73 -10.46 -6.23 -14.60
C MET A 73 -11.54 -7.10 -13.97
N THR A 74 -11.98 -8.14 -14.68
CA THR A 74 -12.85 -9.18 -14.16
C THR A 74 -12.00 -10.32 -13.60
N GLY A 75 -12.42 -10.90 -12.47
CA GLY A 75 -11.70 -11.99 -11.82
C GLY A 75 -10.75 -11.49 -10.72
N ASP A 76 -9.95 -12.41 -10.21
CA ASP A 76 -9.11 -12.19 -9.05
C ASP A 76 -7.78 -11.55 -9.43
N MET A 77 -7.26 -10.72 -8.53
CA MET A 77 -5.91 -10.20 -8.57
C MET A 77 -5.04 -10.99 -7.58
N TYR A 78 -3.90 -11.48 -8.05
CA TYR A 78 -2.93 -12.17 -7.20
C TYR A 78 -1.76 -11.24 -6.89
N PHE A 79 -1.41 -11.19 -5.61
CA PHE A 79 -0.28 -10.42 -5.11
C PHE A 79 0.88 -11.38 -4.81
N TYR A 80 2.03 -11.21 -5.48
CA TYR A 80 3.15 -12.12 -5.34
C TYR A 80 4.29 -11.58 -4.48
N SER A 81 4.62 -10.32 -4.61
CA SER A 81 5.76 -9.76 -3.90
C SER A 81 5.69 -8.25 -3.77
N LEU A 82 6.33 -7.74 -2.74
CA LEU A 82 6.51 -6.32 -2.49
C LEU A 82 7.99 -6.02 -2.31
N VAL A 83 8.46 -4.97 -2.96
CA VAL A 83 9.80 -4.42 -2.76
C VAL A 83 9.66 -2.96 -2.37
N GLY A 84 10.14 -2.61 -1.18
CA GLY A 84 10.27 -1.23 -0.77
C GLY A 84 11.64 -0.68 -1.18
N LYS A 85 11.67 0.51 -1.75
CA LYS A 85 12.91 1.21 -2.02
C LYS A 85 12.78 2.69 -1.70
N GLU A 86 13.86 3.26 -1.20
CA GLU A 86 14.02 4.69 -1.04
C GLU A 86 14.47 5.31 -2.36
N THR A 87 13.89 6.45 -2.66
CA THR A 87 14.23 7.20 -3.87
C THR A 87 14.77 8.59 -3.55
#